data_e89ec92de8c52c1cbaa2a9e9b9d99ea6
#
_entry.id   e89ec92de8c52c1cbaa2a9e9b9d99ea6
#
_cell.length_a   1.000
_cell.length_b   1.000
_cell.length_c   1.000
_cell.angle_alpha   90.00
_cell.angle_beta   90.00
_cell.angle_gamma   90.00
#
_symmetry.space_group_name_H-M   'P 1'
#
loop_
_entity.id
_entity.type
_entity.pdbx_description
1 polymer ?
#
loop_
_entity_poly.entity_id
_entity_poly.type
_entity_poly.pdbx_seq_one_letter_code
_entity_poly.pdbx_strand_id
1 'polypeptide(L)'
;MSAFFFYSTCLAVSALLGGVLAHAAERPNILWIYAEDTSPWMGCYGDAINSEATPHIDSIASSGVLFTRAYVPAPVCSATRSALIVGQNAIRFGGHEHRSSRGGPKIQLPNTYQLLPTLLQAQGYTTFNHGKTDYNFVWDSNAYNYKAKSKTDFADLVSRQPFFGQIQTKGGKNNTNQFPAERKVDPARVTVPADYPNNEIYRGVVAQHYDAIRMDDDLIGEILRGLESAGLAENTIVVYFSDHGANNLVRHKQMATEGGLHVPFIIMGPKAWVPQQQVRKDLVDLLDLS
;
A
#
# COMPACT_ATOMS: atom_id res chain seq x y z
N MET A 1 -76.69 -49.94 -19.49
CA MET A 1 -76.41 -48.56 -19.87
C MET A 1 -75.51 -48.01 -18.77
N SER A 2 -74.22 -48.09 -18.90
CA SER A 2 -73.23 -47.60 -17.87
C SER A 2 -72.40 -46.57 -18.55
N ALA A 3 -72.41 -45.32 -18.00
CA ALA A 3 -71.56 -44.22 -18.43
C ALA A 3 -70.27 -44.24 -17.65
N PHE A 4 -69.18 -44.34 -18.34
CA PHE A 4 -67.83 -44.17 -17.78
C PHE A 4 -67.42 -42.69 -17.76
N PHE A 5 -67.16 -42.13 -16.62
CA PHE A 5 -66.52 -40.82 -16.41
C PHE A 5 -65.00 -40.98 -16.40
N PHE A 6 -64.30 -40.40 -17.36
CA PHE A 6 -62.86 -40.24 -17.37
C PHE A 6 -62.51 -38.96 -16.61
N TYR A 7 -61.84 -39.09 -15.46
CA TYR A 7 -61.17 -37.97 -14.80
C TYR A 7 -59.77 -37.82 -15.37
N SER A 8 -59.54 -36.70 -16.04
CA SER A 8 -58.24 -36.29 -16.55
C SER A 8 -57.53 -35.48 -15.49
N THR A 9 -56.56 -36.08 -14.80
CA THR A 9 -55.69 -35.39 -13.85
C THR A 9 -54.55 -34.71 -14.60
N CYS A 10 -54.61 -33.38 -14.73
CA CYS A 10 -53.48 -32.57 -15.18
C CYS A 10 -52.46 -32.44 -14.01
N LEU A 11 -51.34 -33.13 -14.11
CA LEU A 11 -50.18 -32.88 -13.28
C LEU A 11 -49.48 -31.60 -13.80
N ALA A 12 -49.58 -30.52 -13.06
CA ALA A 12 -48.74 -29.32 -13.27
C ALA A 12 -47.37 -29.58 -12.70
N VAL A 13 -46.39 -29.83 -13.53
CA VAL A 13 -44.98 -29.87 -13.16
C VAL A 13 -44.49 -28.42 -13.07
N SER A 14 -44.47 -27.88 -11.87
CA SER A 14 -43.80 -26.60 -11.59
C SER A 14 -42.29 -26.83 -11.59
N ALA A 15 -41.65 -26.55 -12.72
CA ALA A 15 -40.21 -26.48 -12.79
C ALA A 15 -39.71 -25.25 -11.98
N LEU A 16 -39.25 -25.48 -10.76
CA LEU A 16 -38.46 -24.53 -9.99
C LEU A 16 -37.10 -24.33 -10.72
N LEU A 17 -37.06 -23.37 -11.61
CA LEU A 17 -35.82 -22.80 -12.09
C LEU A 17 -35.21 -21.99 -10.94
N GLY A 18 -34.52 -22.68 -10.05
CA GLY A 18 -33.57 -22.06 -9.11
C GLY A 18 -32.41 -21.46 -9.94
N GLY A 19 -32.59 -20.21 -10.36
CA GLY A 19 -31.49 -19.44 -10.91
C GLY A 19 -30.42 -19.34 -9.84
N VAL A 20 -29.34 -20.12 -10.01
CA VAL A 20 -28.07 -19.84 -9.36
C VAL A 20 -27.63 -18.51 -9.95
N LEU A 21 -27.97 -17.41 -9.27
CA LEU A 21 -27.28 -16.14 -9.47
C LEU A 21 -25.83 -16.44 -9.12
N ALA A 22 -25.03 -16.74 -10.16
CA ALA A 22 -23.59 -16.65 -10.03
C ALA A 22 -23.34 -15.20 -9.56
N HIS A 23 -23.11 -15.01 -8.28
CA HIS A 23 -22.48 -13.80 -7.78
C HIS A 23 -21.17 -13.73 -8.56
N ALA A 24 -21.09 -12.85 -9.54
CA ALA A 24 -19.82 -12.41 -10.06
C ALA A 24 -19.03 -12.01 -8.79
N ALA A 25 -17.91 -12.69 -8.54
CA ALA A 25 -17.12 -12.41 -7.36
C ALA A 25 -16.92 -10.90 -7.29
N GLU A 26 -17.42 -10.27 -6.23
CA GLU A 26 -17.31 -8.83 -6.07
C GLU A 26 -15.83 -8.48 -6.16
N ARG A 27 -15.49 -7.60 -7.10
CA ARG A 27 -14.11 -7.17 -7.29
C ARG A 27 -13.67 -6.46 -6.01
N PRO A 28 -12.52 -6.83 -5.40
CA PRO A 28 -12.09 -6.23 -4.16
C PRO A 28 -11.75 -4.75 -4.36
N ASN A 29 -11.92 -3.97 -3.32
CA ASN A 29 -11.27 -2.68 -3.23
C ASN A 29 -9.76 -2.90 -3.08
N ILE A 30 -8.96 -1.95 -3.54
CA ILE A 30 -7.49 -1.98 -3.42
C ILE A 30 -7.07 -0.68 -2.75
N LEU A 31 -6.39 -0.78 -1.60
CA LEU A 31 -5.87 0.37 -0.87
C LEU A 31 -4.36 0.23 -0.69
N TRP A 32 -3.60 1.14 -1.31
CA TRP A 32 -2.18 1.29 -1.05
C TRP A 32 -1.98 2.27 0.10
N ILE A 33 -1.35 1.83 1.17
CA ILE A 33 -0.79 2.67 2.23
C ILE A 33 0.68 2.85 1.91
N TYR A 34 1.01 4.01 1.41
CA TYR A 34 2.30 4.33 0.82
C TYR A 34 3.12 5.19 1.78
N ALA A 35 4.01 4.57 2.54
CA ALA A 35 4.90 5.25 3.47
C ALA A 35 6.04 5.97 2.72
N GLU A 36 6.50 7.09 3.23
CA GLU A 36 7.64 7.83 2.69
C GLU A 36 8.89 7.58 3.53
N ASP A 37 10.03 7.31 2.87
CA ASP A 37 11.35 7.22 3.51
C ASP A 37 11.43 6.18 4.64
N THR A 38 10.83 4.99 4.50
CA THR A 38 10.65 4.03 5.59
C THR A 38 11.43 2.74 5.37
N SER A 39 12.34 2.41 6.28
CA SER A 39 13.04 1.12 6.34
C SER A 39 12.18 0.05 7.03
N PRO A 40 12.43 -1.26 6.81
CA PRO A 40 11.65 -2.35 7.40
C PRO A 40 12.01 -2.62 8.88
N TRP A 41 12.15 -1.55 9.69
CA TRP A 41 12.51 -1.64 11.11
C TRP A 41 11.25 -1.73 11.99
N MET A 42 10.52 -2.84 11.84
CA MET A 42 9.22 -3.10 12.45
C MET A 42 9.23 -4.48 13.12
N GLY A 43 8.33 -4.71 14.07
CA GLY A 43 8.24 -5.96 14.80
C GLY A 43 8.08 -7.18 13.89
N CYS A 44 7.20 -7.11 12.90
CA CYS A 44 6.96 -8.21 11.95
C CYS A 44 8.18 -8.58 11.08
N TYR A 45 9.15 -7.66 10.93
CA TYR A 45 10.44 -7.94 10.27
C TYR A 45 11.52 -8.47 11.24
N GLY A 46 11.16 -8.68 12.51
CA GLY A 46 12.09 -9.20 13.53
C GLY A 46 12.98 -8.13 14.15
N ASP A 47 12.64 -6.84 14.00
CA ASP A 47 13.36 -5.75 14.62
C ASP A 47 13.17 -5.76 16.15
N ALA A 48 14.27 -5.79 16.91
CA ALA A 48 14.23 -5.90 18.36
C ALA A 48 13.80 -4.61 19.07
N ILE A 49 14.02 -3.44 18.45
CA ILE A 49 13.65 -2.13 19.03
C ILE A 49 12.16 -1.87 18.89
N ASN A 50 11.59 -2.28 17.75
CA ASN A 50 10.17 -2.12 17.45
C ASN A 50 9.35 -3.41 17.63
N SER A 51 9.87 -4.44 18.30
CA SER A 51 9.22 -5.76 18.44
C SER A 51 7.76 -5.71 18.95
N GLU A 52 7.41 -4.70 19.75
CA GLU A 52 6.06 -4.50 20.31
C GLU A 52 5.53 -3.07 20.04
N ALA A 53 6.23 -2.30 19.24
CA ALA A 53 5.98 -0.87 19.08
C ALA A 53 5.35 -0.49 17.71
N THR A 54 5.09 -1.49 16.85
CA THR A 54 4.41 -1.35 15.55
C THR A 54 3.23 -2.32 15.42
N PRO A 55 2.28 -2.36 16.41
CA PRO A 55 1.24 -3.37 16.47
C PRO A 55 0.27 -3.34 15.28
N HIS A 56 0.03 -2.19 14.68
CA HIS A 56 -0.92 -2.06 13.56
C HIS A 56 -0.32 -2.56 12.26
N ILE A 57 0.95 -2.23 11.96
CA ILE A 57 1.68 -2.79 10.82
C ILE A 57 1.86 -4.30 11.00
N ASP A 58 2.21 -4.75 12.21
CA ASP A 58 2.36 -6.17 12.54
C ASP A 58 1.03 -6.93 12.38
N SER A 59 -0.11 -6.27 12.62
CA SER A 59 -1.43 -6.86 12.39
C SER A 59 -1.72 -7.10 10.91
N ILE A 60 -1.29 -6.19 10.02
CA ILE A 60 -1.38 -6.40 8.57
C ILE A 60 -0.58 -7.64 8.17
N ALA A 61 0.65 -7.76 8.68
CA ALA A 61 1.52 -8.90 8.40
C ALA A 61 0.95 -10.23 8.90
N SER A 62 0.43 -10.25 10.13
CA SER A 62 -0.16 -11.46 10.73
C SER A 62 -1.48 -11.89 10.09
N SER A 63 -2.18 -10.97 9.42
CA SER A 63 -3.45 -11.24 8.72
C SER A 63 -3.27 -11.53 7.22
N GLY A 64 -2.04 -11.51 6.70
CA GLY A 64 -1.82 -11.60 5.27
C GLY A 64 -0.48 -12.21 4.88
N VAL A 65 0.24 -11.53 3.99
CA VAL A 65 1.53 -11.95 3.45
C VAL A 65 2.59 -10.90 3.74
N LEU A 66 3.63 -11.27 4.45
CA LEU A 66 4.83 -10.49 4.67
C LEU A 66 5.91 -10.90 3.66
N PHE A 67 6.47 -9.95 2.92
CA PHE A 67 7.62 -10.17 2.04
C PHE A 67 8.89 -9.64 2.69
N THR A 68 9.83 -10.52 3.00
CA THR A 68 11.06 -10.16 3.72
C THR A 68 12.18 -9.63 2.82
N ARG A 69 12.01 -9.71 1.50
CA ARG A 69 13.01 -9.31 0.50
C ARG A 69 12.36 -8.53 -0.64
N ALA A 70 11.72 -7.42 -0.32
CA ALA A 70 11.09 -6.54 -1.30
C ALA A 70 11.97 -5.30 -1.54
N TYR A 71 12.15 -4.98 -2.82
CA TYR A 71 13.03 -3.90 -3.25
C TYR A 71 12.30 -2.95 -4.19
N VAL A 72 12.64 -1.68 -4.10
CA VAL A 72 12.13 -0.65 -5.01
C VAL A 72 13.04 -0.48 -6.22
N PRO A 73 12.50 -0.07 -7.39
CA PRO A 73 13.29 0.10 -8.62
C PRO A 73 14.26 1.28 -8.57
N ALA A 74 14.12 2.18 -7.60
CA ALA A 74 15.02 3.31 -7.41
C ALA A 74 15.02 3.77 -5.94
N PRO A 75 16.18 4.17 -5.37
CA PRO A 75 16.26 4.56 -3.95
C PRO A 75 15.80 6.00 -3.71
N VAL A 76 14.81 6.50 -4.48
CA VAL A 76 14.35 7.90 -4.39
C VAL A 76 12.90 8.07 -4.79
N CYS A 77 12.18 8.91 -4.05
CA CYS A 77 10.73 9.03 -4.11
C CYS A 77 10.15 9.24 -5.52
N SER A 78 10.58 10.27 -6.24
CA SER A 78 9.94 10.59 -7.53
C SER A 78 10.20 9.54 -8.61
N ALA A 79 11.37 8.92 -8.64
CA ALA A 79 11.66 7.86 -9.60
C ALA A 79 10.88 6.58 -9.30
N THR A 80 10.87 6.13 -8.03
CA THR A 80 10.05 4.97 -7.61
C THR A 80 8.57 5.22 -7.83
N ARG A 81 8.04 6.37 -7.39
CA ARG A 81 6.60 6.68 -7.55
C ARG A 81 6.19 6.75 -9.02
N SER A 82 7.06 7.28 -9.88
CA SER A 82 6.85 7.30 -11.32
C SER A 82 6.86 5.89 -11.93
N ALA A 83 7.80 5.07 -11.51
CA ALA A 83 7.89 3.68 -11.98
C ALA A 83 6.66 2.86 -11.58
N LEU A 84 6.29 2.90 -10.30
CA LEU A 84 5.17 2.14 -9.75
C LEU A 84 3.83 2.51 -10.36
N ILE A 85 3.55 3.80 -10.57
CA ILE A 85 2.23 4.20 -11.08
C ILE A 85 2.03 3.87 -12.58
N VAL A 86 3.13 3.64 -13.29
CA VAL A 86 3.14 3.26 -14.71
C VAL A 86 3.36 1.74 -14.89
N GLY A 87 3.81 1.03 -13.86
CA GLY A 87 4.22 -0.38 -13.96
C GLY A 87 5.43 -0.59 -14.86
N GLN A 88 6.32 0.42 -14.95
CA GLN A 88 7.51 0.36 -15.80
C GLN A 88 8.71 1.01 -15.12
N ASN A 89 9.90 0.42 -15.31
CA ASN A 89 11.11 1.04 -14.82
C ASN A 89 11.27 2.47 -15.39
N ALA A 90 11.48 3.44 -14.50
CA ALA A 90 11.50 4.87 -14.85
C ALA A 90 12.57 5.24 -15.87
N ILE A 91 13.62 4.45 -16.06
CA ILE A 91 14.62 4.62 -17.11
C ILE A 91 13.97 4.57 -18.51
N ARG A 92 12.93 3.75 -18.70
CA ARG A 92 12.30 3.56 -20.02
C ARG A 92 11.59 4.81 -20.56
N PHE A 93 11.25 5.75 -19.69
CA PHE A 93 10.64 7.02 -20.07
C PHE A 93 11.42 8.26 -19.57
N GLY A 94 12.66 8.08 -19.10
CA GLY A 94 13.55 9.18 -18.68
C GLY A 94 13.22 9.75 -17.28
N GLY A 95 12.31 9.11 -16.52
CA GLY A 95 11.86 9.57 -15.20
C GLY A 95 12.69 9.08 -14.01
N HIS A 96 13.89 8.55 -14.24
CA HIS A 96 14.69 7.83 -13.24
C HIS A 96 15.51 8.72 -12.29
N GLU A 97 15.72 9.98 -12.63
CA GLU A 97 16.43 10.90 -11.75
C GLU A 97 15.49 11.57 -10.75
N HIS A 98 16.02 11.94 -9.59
CA HIS A 98 15.24 12.62 -8.58
C HIS A 98 14.68 13.94 -9.11
N ARG A 99 13.34 13.98 -9.25
CA ARG A 99 12.62 15.17 -9.74
C ARG A 99 13.11 15.67 -11.09
N SER A 100 13.39 14.75 -12.00
CA SER A 100 13.93 15.04 -13.32
C SER A 100 13.11 16.02 -14.17
N SER A 101 11.82 16.24 -13.84
CA SER A 101 10.98 17.26 -14.48
C SER A 101 11.14 18.67 -13.90
N ARG A 102 11.90 18.88 -12.84
CA ARG A 102 12.06 20.19 -12.21
C ARG A 102 13.10 21.03 -12.94
N GLY A 103 12.67 22.21 -13.40
CA GLY A 103 13.57 23.18 -14.01
C GLY A 103 14.01 22.86 -15.43
N GLY A 104 13.48 21.82 -16.07
CA GLY A 104 13.74 21.40 -17.43
C GLY A 104 12.47 21.15 -18.24
N PRO A 105 12.61 20.66 -19.49
CA PRO A 105 11.47 20.18 -20.25
C PRO A 105 10.72 19.10 -19.50
N LYS A 106 9.39 19.19 -19.48
CA LYS A 106 8.54 18.19 -18.83
C LYS A 106 8.60 16.89 -19.61
N ILE A 107 8.85 15.77 -18.91
CA ILE A 107 8.83 14.44 -19.50
C ILE A 107 7.40 14.13 -19.94
N GLN A 108 7.25 13.67 -21.18
CA GLN A 108 5.99 13.14 -21.70
C GLN A 108 6.09 11.61 -21.70
N LEU A 109 5.09 10.95 -21.14
CA LEU A 109 5.04 9.50 -21.25
C LEU A 109 4.81 9.08 -22.71
N PRO A 110 5.46 8.02 -23.19
CA PRO A 110 5.08 7.38 -24.45
C PRO A 110 3.59 7.03 -24.47
N ASN A 111 2.92 7.20 -25.60
CA ASN A 111 1.47 6.97 -25.74
C ASN A 111 1.02 5.53 -25.41
N THR A 112 1.96 4.58 -25.38
CA THR A 112 1.73 3.19 -25.01
C THR A 112 1.67 2.96 -23.49
N TYR A 113 2.05 3.95 -22.68
CA TYR A 113 2.05 3.85 -21.24
C TYR A 113 0.82 4.56 -20.65
N GLN A 114 0.15 3.88 -19.75
CA GLN A 114 -0.99 4.43 -19.01
C GLN A 114 -0.72 4.30 -17.50
N LEU A 115 -1.32 5.17 -16.72
CA LEU A 115 -1.24 5.07 -15.28
C LEU A 115 -2.16 3.97 -14.78
N LEU A 116 -1.73 3.21 -13.79
CA LEU A 116 -2.53 2.17 -13.15
C LEU A 116 -3.95 2.66 -12.75
N PRO A 117 -4.14 3.84 -12.12
CA PRO A 117 -5.49 4.31 -11.82
C PRO A 117 -6.34 4.54 -13.07
N THR A 118 -5.77 4.96 -14.20
CA THR A 118 -6.51 5.09 -15.46
C THR A 118 -6.98 3.73 -15.99
N LEU A 119 -6.11 2.72 -15.91
CA LEU A 119 -6.47 1.35 -16.32
C LEU A 119 -7.58 0.78 -15.43
N LEU A 120 -7.50 1.03 -14.12
CA LEU A 120 -8.52 0.57 -13.18
C LEU A 120 -9.86 1.33 -13.34
N GLN A 121 -9.83 2.64 -13.68
CA GLN A 121 -11.05 3.36 -14.04
C GLN A 121 -11.75 2.74 -15.25
N ALA A 122 -10.99 2.35 -16.26
CA ALA A 122 -11.55 1.66 -17.44
C ALA A 122 -12.23 0.33 -17.07
N GLN A 123 -11.88 -0.25 -15.92
CA GLN A 123 -12.52 -1.42 -15.34
C GLN A 123 -13.62 -1.07 -14.33
N GLY A 124 -14.01 0.20 -14.20
CA GLY A 124 -15.10 0.66 -13.36
C GLY A 124 -14.72 0.92 -11.90
N TYR A 125 -13.42 1.03 -11.57
CA TYR A 125 -12.98 1.44 -10.23
C TYR A 125 -13.12 2.95 -10.03
N THR A 126 -13.56 3.35 -8.85
CA THR A 126 -13.34 4.70 -8.35
C THR A 126 -11.88 4.82 -7.94
N THR A 127 -11.18 5.88 -8.36
CA THR A 127 -9.75 6.02 -8.07
C THR A 127 -9.45 7.32 -7.33
N PHE A 128 -8.58 7.24 -6.31
CA PHE A 128 -8.14 8.42 -5.56
C PHE A 128 -6.69 8.32 -5.11
N ASN A 129 -6.08 9.48 -4.89
CA ASN A 129 -4.81 9.60 -4.17
C ASN A 129 -4.94 10.70 -3.12
N HIS A 130 -4.71 10.35 -1.86
CA HIS A 130 -4.68 11.32 -0.77
C HIS A 130 -3.23 11.60 -0.35
N GLY A 131 -2.68 12.67 -0.88
CA GLY A 131 -1.33 13.16 -0.55
C GLY A 131 -0.41 13.27 -1.76
N LYS A 132 0.86 12.98 -1.53
CA LYS A 132 1.95 13.20 -2.48
C LYS A 132 1.85 12.28 -3.71
N THR A 133 2.03 12.83 -4.92
CA THR A 133 2.23 12.08 -6.16
C THR A 133 3.70 12.03 -6.57
N ASP A 134 4.34 13.18 -6.68
CA ASP A 134 5.77 13.37 -7.03
C ASP A 134 6.20 12.65 -8.34
N TYR A 135 5.28 12.56 -9.32
CA TYR A 135 5.58 11.91 -10.60
C TYR A 135 6.50 12.79 -11.45
N ASN A 136 7.49 12.18 -12.11
CA ASN A 136 8.50 12.84 -12.93
C ASN A 136 8.05 13.17 -14.37
N PHE A 137 6.76 13.06 -14.66
CA PHE A 137 6.21 13.28 -15.99
C PHE A 137 4.91 14.11 -15.93
N VAL A 138 4.48 14.60 -17.08
CA VAL A 138 3.17 15.23 -17.22
C VAL A 138 2.09 14.14 -17.19
N TRP A 139 1.10 14.31 -16.34
CA TRP A 139 -0.01 13.37 -16.19
C TRP A 139 -1.34 14.10 -16.05
N ASP A 140 -2.43 13.44 -16.45
CA ASP A 140 -3.77 13.98 -16.31
C ASP A 140 -4.30 13.72 -14.89
N SER A 141 -4.71 14.79 -14.21
CA SER A 141 -5.31 14.70 -12.86
C SER A 141 -6.61 13.87 -12.84
N ASN A 142 -7.28 13.70 -13.98
CA ASN A 142 -8.45 12.82 -14.12
C ASN A 142 -8.11 11.33 -13.95
N ALA A 143 -6.83 10.96 -13.88
CA ALA A 143 -6.40 9.63 -13.43
C ALA A 143 -6.91 9.29 -12.03
N TYR A 144 -7.28 10.31 -11.23
CA TYR A 144 -7.98 10.16 -9.96
C TYR A 144 -9.34 10.87 -10.04
N ASN A 145 -10.40 10.09 -10.22
CA ASN A 145 -11.76 10.61 -10.43
C ASN A 145 -12.52 10.91 -9.14
N TYR A 146 -11.92 10.64 -7.98
CA TYR A 146 -12.47 10.98 -6.68
C TYR A 146 -11.44 11.71 -5.80
N LYS A 147 -11.86 12.74 -5.10
CA LYS A 147 -11.03 13.48 -4.13
C LYS A 147 -11.41 13.05 -2.72
N ALA A 148 -10.63 12.14 -2.15
CA ALA A 148 -10.82 11.72 -0.77
C ALA A 148 -10.64 12.91 0.20
N LYS A 149 -11.56 13.08 1.15
CA LYS A 149 -11.58 14.17 2.12
C LYS A 149 -10.68 13.88 3.33
N SER A 150 -10.52 12.61 3.66
CA SER A 150 -9.78 12.13 4.83
C SER A 150 -8.92 10.93 4.46
N LYS A 151 -7.89 10.67 5.28
CA LYS A 151 -7.09 9.43 5.21
C LYS A 151 -7.70 8.29 6.01
N THR A 152 -8.58 8.61 6.95
CA THR A 152 -9.09 7.69 7.98
C THR A 152 -10.61 7.58 7.99
N ASP A 153 -11.31 8.38 7.19
CA ASP A 153 -12.76 8.30 7.02
C ASP A 153 -13.09 7.83 5.60
N PHE A 154 -13.73 6.67 5.52
CA PHE A 154 -14.07 5.99 4.27
C PHE A 154 -15.58 5.94 4.00
N ALA A 155 -16.41 6.63 4.77
CA ALA A 155 -17.88 6.57 4.63
C ALA A 155 -18.35 6.92 3.20
N ASP A 156 -17.75 7.91 2.57
CA ASP A 156 -18.07 8.31 1.19
C ASP A 156 -17.72 7.23 0.14
N LEU A 157 -16.85 6.27 0.48
CA LEU A 157 -16.42 5.20 -0.44
C LEU A 157 -17.34 3.98 -0.44
N VAL A 158 -18.23 3.85 0.54
CA VAL A 158 -19.18 2.74 0.62
C VAL A 158 -20.02 2.62 -0.65
N SER A 159 -20.48 3.75 -1.20
CA SER A 159 -21.26 3.79 -2.45
C SER A 159 -20.41 3.86 -3.73
N ARG A 160 -19.08 3.78 -3.60
CA ARG A 160 -18.13 3.96 -4.70
C ARG A 160 -17.25 2.73 -4.96
N GLN A 161 -17.66 1.60 -4.47
CA GLN A 161 -16.96 0.33 -4.71
C GLN A 161 -17.17 -0.18 -6.14
N PRO A 162 -16.21 -0.89 -6.73
CA PRO A 162 -14.87 -1.08 -6.21
C PRO A 162 -14.04 0.20 -6.33
N PHE A 163 -13.08 0.39 -5.43
CA PHE A 163 -12.16 1.51 -5.52
C PHE A 163 -10.69 1.08 -5.52
N PHE A 164 -9.86 1.89 -6.15
CA PHE A 164 -8.41 1.90 -6.00
C PHE A 164 -7.99 3.20 -5.32
N GLY A 165 -7.44 3.11 -4.14
CA GLY A 165 -7.01 4.26 -3.37
C GLY A 165 -5.53 4.22 -3.00
N GLN A 166 -4.92 5.39 -2.95
CA GLN A 166 -3.59 5.56 -2.38
C GLN A 166 -3.68 6.54 -1.21
N ILE A 167 -3.19 6.14 -0.05
CA ILE A 167 -3.00 7.00 1.11
C ILE A 167 -1.50 7.18 1.31
N GLN A 168 -1.03 8.39 1.13
CA GLN A 168 0.36 8.76 1.33
C GLN A 168 0.58 9.11 2.80
N THR A 169 1.42 8.35 3.50
CA THR A 169 1.83 8.68 4.87
C THR A 169 3.21 9.34 4.87
N LYS A 170 3.58 9.92 5.99
CA LYS A 170 4.92 10.54 6.13
C LYS A 170 5.99 9.50 6.45
N GLY A 171 5.60 8.33 6.96
CA GLY A 171 6.54 7.26 7.27
C GLY A 171 7.73 7.74 8.06
N GLY A 172 8.94 7.38 7.61
CA GLY A 172 10.20 7.80 8.21
C GLY A 172 10.48 9.30 8.18
N LYS A 173 9.65 10.10 7.50
CA LYS A 173 9.71 11.58 7.50
C LYS A 173 8.82 12.24 8.54
N ASN A 174 8.17 11.51 9.40
CA ASN A 174 7.39 12.09 10.48
C ASN A 174 8.27 13.02 11.34
N ASN A 175 7.68 14.16 11.71
CA ASN A 175 8.33 15.07 12.67
C ASN A 175 8.10 14.53 14.10
N THR A 176 9.12 13.95 14.67
CA THR A 176 9.07 13.31 15.99
C THR A 176 9.18 14.28 17.17
N ASN A 177 9.22 15.60 16.92
CA ASN A 177 9.34 16.59 18.01
C ASN A 177 8.16 16.53 18.99
N GLN A 178 6.96 16.24 18.48
CA GLN A 178 5.72 16.12 19.26
C GLN A 178 5.42 14.67 19.68
N PHE A 179 6.26 13.70 19.32
CA PHE A 179 6.06 12.32 19.73
C PHE A 179 6.24 12.17 21.24
N PRO A 180 5.38 11.45 21.97
CA PRO A 180 5.43 11.33 23.41
C PRO A 180 6.80 10.85 23.91
N ALA A 181 7.37 11.53 24.88
CA ALA A 181 8.73 11.27 25.35
C ALA A 181 8.91 9.84 25.89
N GLU A 182 7.88 9.32 26.56
CA GLU A 182 7.83 7.96 27.13
C GLU A 182 7.78 6.86 26.05
N ARG A 183 7.41 7.21 24.83
CA ARG A 183 7.38 6.30 23.67
C ARG A 183 8.62 6.41 22.80
N LYS A 184 9.47 7.43 23.01
CA LYS A 184 10.69 7.62 22.22
C LYS A 184 11.70 6.53 22.48
N VAL A 185 12.45 6.18 21.45
CA VAL A 185 13.58 5.27 21.55
C VAL A 185 14.76 5.97 22.19
N ASP A 186 15.33 5.35 23.24
CA ASP A 186 16.58 5.80 23.83
C ASP A 186 17.73 5.59 22.81
N PRO A 187 18.43 6.66 22.39
CA PRO A 187 19.57 6.54 21.47
C PRO A 187 20.67 5.60 21.94
N ALA A 188 20.81 5.38 23.27
CA ALA A 188 21.77 4.44 23.80
C ALA A 188 21.45 2.97 23.49
N ARG A 189 20.19 2.66 23.19
CA ARG A 189 19.72 1.29 22.93
C ARG A 189 19.77 0.89 21.46
N VAL A 190 19.97 1.83 20.53
CA VAL A 190 19.98 1.52 19.11
C VAL A 190 21.32 0.94 18.66
N THR A 191 21.27 0.04 17.71
CA THR A 191 22.44 -0.45 16.99
C THR A 191 22.64 0.42 15.75
N VAL A 192 23.78 1.10 15.69
CA VAL A 192 24.18 1.83 14.47
C VAL A 192 24.80 0.83 13.50
N PRO A 193 24.44 0.83 12.19
CA PRO A 193 25.08 -0.03 11.21
C PRO A 193 26.63 0.04 11.29
N ALA A 194 27.31 -1.09 11.08
CA ALA A 194 28.73 -1.22 11.32
C ALA A 194 29.63 -0.28 10.48
N ASP A 195 29.11 0.18 9.34
CA ASP A 195 29.77 1.13 8.44
C ASP A 195 29.51 2.60 8.80
N TYR A 196 28.82 2.87 9.91
CA TYR A 196 28.56 4.22 10.41
C TYR A 196 29.42 4.51 11.64
N PRO A 197 29.81 5.79 11.85
CA PRO A 197 30.41 6.19 13.13
C PRO A 197 29.42 5.96 14.28
N ASN A 198 29.80 5.12 15.23
CA ASN A 198 28.97 4.86 16.41
C ASN A 198 29.15 5.97 17.45
N ASN A 199 28.47 7.09 17.26
CA ASN A 199 28.48 8.24 18.15
C ASN A 199 27.05 8.71 18.47
N GLU A 200 26.95 9.69 19.35
CA GLU A 200 25.65 10.22 19.83
C GLU A 200 24.77 10.76 18.66
N ILE A 201 25.38 11.43 17.69
CA ILE A 201 24.65 12.01 16.55
C ILE A 201 23.98 10.91 15.72
N TYR A 202 24.74 9.89 15.31
CA TYR A 202 24.20 8.79 14.52
C TYR A 202 23.18 7.96 15.28
N ARG A 203 23.39 7.70 16.57
CA ARG A 203 22.40 7.04 17.42
C ARG A 203 21.10 7.85 17.50
N GLY A 204 21.21 9.18 17.65
CA GLY A 204 20.05 10.07 17.66
C GLY A 204 19.24 10.00 16.37
N VAL A 205 19.90 10.01 15.20
CA VAL A 205 19.23 9.89 13.89
C VAL A 205 18.56 8.53 13.72
N VAL A 206 19.21 7.45 14.14
CA VAL A 206 18.64 6.10 14.09
C VAL A 206 17.42 6.00 15.02
N ALA A 207 17.53 6.47 16.27
CA ALA A 207 16.40 6.48 17.21
C ALA A 207 15.21 7.30 16.68
N GLN A 208 15.47 8.47 16.07
CA GLN A 208 14.44 9.30 15.47
C GLN A 208 13.71 8.58 14.32
N HIS A 209 14.39 7.75 13.53
CA HIS A 209 13.76 6.98 12.48
C HIS A 209 12.82 5.90 13.05
N TYR A 210 13.20 5.22 14.13
CA TYR A 210 12.31 4.33 14.87
C TYR A 210 11.06 5.04 15.37
N ASP A 211 11.23 6.22 15.99
CA ASP A 211 10.10 7.03 16.48
C ASP A 211 9.15 7.43 15.34
N ALA A 212 9.71 7.79 14.17
CA ALA A 212 8.92 8.15 12.99
C ALA A 212 8.07 6.98 12.49
N ILE A 213 8.60 5.75 12.52
CA ILE A 213 7.87 4.52 12.18
C ILE A 213 6.73 4.27 13.18
N ARG A 214 6.96 4.46 14.49
CA ARG A 214 5.92 4.31 15.52
C ARG A 214 4.77 5.31 15.33
N MET A 215 5.09 6.55 14.95
CA MET A 215 4.06 7.55 14.60
C MET A 215 3.27 7.16 13.35
N ASP A 216 3.92 6.54 12.39
CA ASP A 216 3.25 6.05 11.18
C ASP A 216 2.34 4.86 11.50
N ASP A 217 2.77 3.96 12.38
CA ASP A 217 1.97 2.85 12.88
C ASP A 217 0.66 3.32 13.53
N ASP A 218 0.71 4.38 14.35
CA ASP A 218 -0.48 4.99 14.95
C ASP A 218 -1.50 5.42 13.85
N LEU A 219 -1.02 6.11 12.81
CA LEU A 219 -1.87 6.54 11.69
C LEU A 219 -2.42 5.34 10.90
N ILE A 220 -1.62 4.30 10.70
CA ILE A 220 -2.06 3.06 10.04
C ILE A 220 -3.18 2.42 10.84
N GLY A 221 -3.08 2.38 12.17
CA GLY A 221 -4.15 1.93 13.04
C GLY A 221 -5.46 2.73 12.87
N GLU A 222 -5.37 4.06 12.67
CA GLU A 222 -6.55 4.89 12.38
C GLU A 222 -7.14 4.55 11.00
N ILE A 223 -6.31 4.35 9.98
CA ILE A 223 -6.74 3.95 8.63
C ILE A 223 -7.50 2.62 8.67
N LEU A 224 -6.94 1.62 9.35
CA LEU A 224 -7.56 0.29 9.46
C LEU A 224 -8.91 0.36 10.19
N ARG A 225 -8.97 1.08 11.32
CA ARG A 225 -10.24 1.32 12.04
C ARG A 225 -11.27 2.06 11.19
N GLY A 226 -10.83 2.99 10.34
CA GLY A 226 -11.70 3.70 9.41
C GLY A 226 -12.33 2.76 8.38
N LEU A 227 -11.56 1.82 7.81
CA LEU A 227 -12.08 0.78 6.90
C LEU A 227 -13.09 -0.13 7.60
N GLU A 228 -12.78 -0.58 8.82
CA GLU A 228 -13.69 -1.41 9.62
C GLU A 228 -15.00 -0.67 9.93
N SER A 229 -14.90 0.57 10.39
CA SER A 229 -16.07 1.41 10.74
C SER A 229 -16.99 1.68 9.55
N ALA A 230 -16.43 1.73 8.34
CA ALA A 230 -17.18 1.87 7.10
C ALA A 230 -17.71 0.54 6.54
N GLY A 231 -17.40 -0.60 7.18
CA GLY A 231 -17.77 -1.93 6.68
C GLY A 231 -17.06 -2.35 5.40
N LEU A 232 -15.88 -1.78 5.12
CA LEU A 232 -15.13 -2.01 3.87
C LEU A 232 -13.97 -3.01 4.04
N ALA A 233 -13.56 -3.31 5.27
CA ALA A 233 -12.39 -4.14 5.55
C ALA A 233 -12.48 -5.54 4.90
N GLU A 234 -13.65 -6.17 4.97
CA GLU A 234 -13.89 -7.54 4.44
C GLU A 234 -13.85 -7.65 2.91
N ASN A 235 -13.84 -6.51 2.20
CA ASN A 235 -13.75 -6.47 0.72
C ASN A 235 -12.58 -5.61 0.23
N THR A 236 -11.59 -5.34 1.07
CA THR A 236 -10.45 -4.48 0.71
C THR A 236 -9.12 -5.23 0.82
N ILE A 237 -8.35 -5.23 -0.27
CA ILE A 237 -6.94 -5.60 -0.25
C ILE A 237 -6.15 -4.37 0.17
N VAL A 238 -5.46 -4.46 1.30
CA VAL A 238 -4.57 -3.41 1.81
C VAL A 238 -3.13 -3.80 1.51
N VAL A 239 -2.40 -2.90 0.89
CA VAL A 239 -0.97 -3.06 0.57
C VAL A 239 -0.19 -1.97 1.29
N TYR A 240 0.65 -2.35 2.24
CA TYR A 240 1.56 -1.45 2.93
C TYR A 240 2.98 -1.57 2.38
N PHE A 241 3.59 -0.45 2.01
CA PHE A 241 4.95 -0.42 1.48
C PHE A 241 5.56 0.99 1.56
N SER A 242 6.89 1.09 1.32
CA SER A 242 7.59 2.38 1.24
C SER A 242 8.12 2.68 -0.16
N ASP A 243 8.32 3.97 -0.44
CA ASP A 243 8.93 4.41 -1.70
C ASP A 243 10.45 4.20 -1.77
N HIS A 244 11.13 4.15 -0.66
CA HIS A 244 12.53 3.78 -0.49
C HIS A 244 12.87 3.75 1.01
N GLY A 245 14.10 3.39 1.35
CA GLY A 245 14.54 3.34 2.74
C GLY A 245 14.72 4.71 3.40
N ALA A 246 15.18 4.70 4.63
CA ALA A 246 15.25 5.85 5.54
C ALA A 246 15.87 7.11 4.95
N ASN A 247 15.37 8.26 5.38
CA ASN A 247 16.04 9.55 5.15
C ASN A 247 17.07 9.84 6.26
N ASN A 248 17.97 10.75 5.99
CA ASN A 248 19.00 11.21 6.94
C ASN A 248 19.98 10.13 7.45
N LEU A 249 19.94 8.93 6.90
CA LEU A 249 20.90 7.87 7.15
C LEU A 249 21.83 7.70 5.95
N VAL A 250 23.13 7.48 6.23
CA VAL A 250 24.13 7.21 5.20
C VAL A 250 23.79 5.90 4.48
N ARG A 251 24.02 5.82 3.17
CA ARG A 251 23.76 4.62 2.36
C ARG A 251 22.29 4.13 2.39
N HIS A 252 21.37 5.06 2.59
CA HIS A 252 19.94 4.83 2.47
C HIS A 252 19.38 5.62 1.29
N LYS A 253 18.48 6.56 1.51
CA LYS A 253 17.88 7.39 0.44
C LYS A 253 18.93 7.91 -0.54
N GLN A 254 18.64 7.84 -1.85
CA GLN A 254 19.49 8.23 -2.98
C GLN A 254 20.72 7.33 -3.20
N MET A 255 20.84 6.24 -2.49
CA MET A 255 21.93 5.29 -2.63
C MET A 255 21.40 3.91 -3.01
N ALA A 256 21.94 3.30 -4.07
CA ALA A 256 21.58 1.96 -4.52
C ALA A 256 22.24 0.88 -3.62
N THR A 257 21.86 0.89 -2.37
CA THR A 257 22.32 -0.03 -1.32
C THR A 257 21.14 -0.71 -0.67
N GLU A 258 21.38 -1.71 0.16
CA GLU A 258 20.35 -2.39 0.96
C GLU A 258 19.48 -1.38 1.71
N GLY A 259 20.08 -0.42 2.40
CA GLY A 259 19.35 0.59 3.15
C GLY A 259 18.49 1.54 2.29
N GLY A 260 18.83 1.73 1.01
CA GLY A 260 18.07 2.59 0.10
C GLY A 260 16.98 1.87 -0.66
N LEU A 261 17.19 0.59 -1.01
CA LEU A 261 16.31 -0.17 -1.89
C LEU A 261 15.38 -1.15 -1.16
N HIS A 262 15.83 -1.74 -0.04
CA HIS A 262 15.03 -2.68 0.74
C HIS A 262 13.97 -1.94 1.56
N VAL A 263 12.71 -2.29 1.34
CA VAL A 263 11.56 -1.61 1.93
C VAL A 263 10.59 -2.60 2.57
N PRO A 264 9.74 -2.16 3.51
CA PRO A 264 8.62 -2.99 3.94
C PRO A 264 7.66 -3.22 2.78
N PHE A 265 7.13 -4.44 2.68
CA PHE A 265 6.09 -4.82 1.74
C PHE A 265 5.20 -5.90 2.36
N ILE A 266 3.96 -5.54 2.62
CA ILE A 266 2.99 -6.38 3.31
C ILE A 266 1.64 -6.25 2.60
N ILE A 267 0.94 -7.37 2.41
CA ILE A 267 -0.37 -7.40 1.78
C ILE A 267 -1.33 -8.14 2.71
N MET A 268 -2.47 -7.54 3.04
CA MET A 268 -3.58 -8.23 3.69
C MET A 268 -4.87 -8.04 2.90
N GLY A 269 -5.84 -8.91 3.13
CA GLY A 269 -7.15 -8.79 2.49
C GLY A 269 -7.99 -10.04 2.68
N PRO A 270 -9.16 -10.10 2.01
CA PRO A 270 -10.04 -11.26 2.08
C PRO A 270 -9.35 -12.55 1.66
N LYS A 271 -9.61 -13.65 2.35
CA LYS A 271 -9.03 -14.98 2.08
C LYS A 271 -9.22 -15.47 0.64
N ALA A 272 -10.26 -14.99 -0.03
CA ALA A 272 -10.51 -15.31 -1.44
C ALA A 272 -9.45 -14.73 -2.38
N TRP A 273 -8.74 -13.69 -1.95
CA TRP A 273 -7.79 -12.93 -2.77
C TRP A 273 -6.36 -12.97 -2.23
N VAL A 274 -6.20 -12.99 -0.92
CA VAL A 274 -4.90 -12.89 -0.26
C VAL A 274 -4.67 -14.09 0.65
N PRO A 275 -3.58 -14.85 0.47
CA PRO A 275 -3.16 -15.86 1.42
C PRO A 275 -3.00 -15.27 2.82
N GLN A 276 -3.26 -16.07 3.85
CA GLN A 276 -3.23 -15.62 5.24
C GLN A 276 -1.98 -16.14 5.94
N GLN A 277 -1.42 -15.33 6.84
CA GLN A 277 -0.35 -15.72 7.76
C GLN A 277 0.88 -16.32 7.06
N GLN A 278 1.30 -15.71 5.96
CA GLN A 278 2.45 -16.19 5.20
C GLN A 278 3.65 -15.24 5.29
N VAL A 279 4.82 -15.82 5.43
CA VAL A 279 6.09 -15.11 5.28
C VAL A 279 6.78 -15.61 4.01
N ARG A 280 7.01 -14.72 3.06
CA ARG A 280 7.64 -14.99 1.77
C ARG A 280 9.06 -14.44 1.77
N LYS A 281 10.00 -15.31 1.34
CA LYS A 281 11.43 -14.98 1.23
C LYS A 281 11.90 -14.80 -0.22
N ASP A 282 10.95 -14.78 -1.14
CA ASP A 282 11.24 -14.55 -2.54
C ASP A 282 11.75 -13.10 -2.72
N LEU A 283 12.63 -12.91 -3.69
CA LEU A 283 13.03 -11.59 -4.11
C LEU A 283 11.90 -10.96 -4.93
N VAL A 284 11.43 -9.81 -4.51
CA VAL A 284 10.31 -9.08 -5.14
C VAL A 284 10.78 -7.68 -5.54
N ASP A 285 10.52 -7.28 -6.77
CA ASP A 285 10.56 -5.88 -7.20
C ASP A 285 9.16 -5.29 -7.02
N LEU A 286 9.06 -4.12 -6.39
CA LEU A 286 7.76 -3.47 -6.22
C LEU A 286 7.11 -3.06 -7.55
N LEU A 287 7.82 -3.07 -8.67
CA LEU A 287 7.20 -2.93 -10.01
C LEU A 287 6.16 -4.03 -10.27
N ASP A 288 6.30 -5.21 -9.67
CA ASP A 288 5.35 -6.31 -9.80
C ASP A 288 3.98 -6.01 -9.14
N LEU A 289 3.88 -4.90 -8.39
CA LEU A 289 2.64 -4.44 -7.75
C LEU A 289 1.68 -3.75 -8.75
N SER A 290 2.15 -3.34 -9.94
CA SER A 290 1.40 -2.47 -10.87
C SER A 290 0.97 -3.16 -12.15
#